data_1cdfd256e1ce38281561b5eee76da897
#
_entry.id   1cdfd256e1ce38281561b5eee76da897
#
_cell.length_a   1.000
_cell.length_b   1.000
_cell.length_c   1.000
_cell.angle_alpha   90.00
_cell.angle_beta   90.00
_cell.angle_gamma   90.00
#
_symmetry.space_group_name_H-M   'P 1'
#
loop_
_entity.id
_entity.type
_entity.pdbx_description
1 polymer ?
#
loop_
_entity_poly.entity_id
_entity_poly.type
_entity_poly.pdbx_seq_one_letter_code
_entity_poly.pdbx_strand_id
1 'polypeptide(L)'
;MQALREDDSLTELDTLSPKKAAMVEALTKALGVVKMACESVGISRQTHYNWLKEDPAYKAACDNLPEVVLDFAEHHLHKLISQGNPAATIFLLKTKGKGRGYVERQEIEVAEKKPLSWFVSDDSSVS
;
A
#
# COMPACT_ATOMS: atom_id res chain seq x y z
N MET A 1 1.20 7.62 -35.37
CA MET A 1 0.28 6.91 -35.30
C MET A 1 0.40 5.83 -34.39
N GLN A 2 1.22 4.97 -34.51
CA GLN A 2 1.40 3.98 -33.67
C GLN A 2 1.73 4.46 -32.37
N ALA A 3 2.45 5.45 -32.26
CA ALA A 3 2.83 5.98 -31.03
C ALA A 3 1.63 6.14 -30.17
N LEU A 4 0.53 6.37 -30.78
CA LEU A 4 -0.64 6.55 -30.04
C LEU A 4 -0.98 5.38 -29.23
N ARG A 5 -0.77 4.26 -29.79
CA ARG A 5 -1.11 3.12 -29.12
C ARG A 5 -0.29 2.89 -27.99
N GLU A 6 0.95 3.13 -28.08
CA GLU A 6 1.81 2.92 -27.05
C GLU A 6 1.45 3.74 -25.92
N ASP A 7 0.91 4.87 -26.16
CA ASP A 7 0.58 5.76 -25.14
C ASP A 7 -0.69 5.40 -24.41
N ASP A 8 -1.39 4.43 -24.87
CA ASP A 8 -2.60 4.06 -24.19
C ASP A 8 -2.39 3.86 -22.73
N SER A 9 -1.34 3.21 -22.32
CA SER A 9 -1.14 2.96 -20.93
C SER A 9 -0.73 4.22 -20.21
N LEU A 10 -0.22 5.18 -20.91
CA LEU A 10 0.19 6.42 -20.29
C LEU A 10 -0.88 7.47 -20.40
N THR A 11 -1.93 7.17 -21.13
CA THR A 11 -2.94 8.17 -21.40
C THR A 11 -3.56 8.77 -20.18
N GLU A 12 -3.76 7.99 -19.16
CA GLU A 12 -4.36 8.53 -17.97
C GLU A 12 -3.52 9.64 -17.38
N LEU A 13 -2.24 9.46 -17.32
CA LEU A 13 -1.39 10.49 -16.79
C LEU A 13 -1.28 11.65 -17.74
N ASP A 14 -1.27 11.37 -19.03
CA ASP A 14 -1.19 12.43 -20.00
C ASP A 14 -2.39 13.35 -19.99
N THR A 15 -3.55 12.83 -19.59
CA THR A 15 -4.72 13.68 -19.59
C THR A 15 -4.81 14.51 -18.33
N LEU A 16 -3.92 14.31 -17.38
CA LEU A 16 -3.96 15.07 -16.15
C LEU A 16 -3.18 16.37 -16.31
N SER A 17 -3.58 17.37 -15.53
CA SER A 17 -2.82 18.61 -15.55
C SER A 17 -1.46 18.31 -14.93
N PRO A 18 -0.48 19.15 -15.17
CA PRO A 18 0.85 18.91 -14.61
C PRO A 18 0.84 18.78 -13.11
N LYS A 19 -0.02 19.53 -12.43
CA LYS A 19 -0.08 19.45 -10.99
C LYS A 19 -0.65 18.14 -10.52
N LYS A 20 -1.67 17.65 -11.19
CA LYS A 20 -2.27 16.38 -10.84
C LYS A 20 -1.31 15.24 -11.15
N ALA A 21 -0.62 15.31 -12.27
CA ALA A 21 0.35 14.28 -12.60
C ALA A 21 1.48 14.27 -11.58
N ALA A 22 1.90 15.44 -11.11
CA ALA A 22 2.93 15.52 -10.10
C ALA A 22 2.44 14.92 -8.79
N MET A 23 1.17 15.08 -8.48
CA MET A 23 0.63 14.52 -7.27
C MET A 23 0.58 13.00 -7.32
N VAL A 24 0.24 12.43 -8.46
CA VAL A 24 0.22 10.99 -8.61
C VAL A 24 1.64 10.45 -8.43
N GLU A 25 2.60 11.13 -9.00
CA GLU A 25 3.97 10.69 -8.86
C GLU A 25 4.42 10.82 -7.42
N ALA A 26 4.04 11.90 -6.74
CA ALA A 26 4.41 12.09 -5.35
C ALA A 26 3.77 11.02 -4.46
N LEU A 27 2.55 10.63 -4.77
CA LEU A 27 1.88 9.57 -4.01
C LEU A 27 2.60 8.24 -4.20
N THR A 28 3.09 8.00 -5.40
CA THR A 28 3.85 6.78 -5.65
C THR A 28 5.12 6.78 -4.81
N LYS A 29 5.82 7.89 -4.80
CA LYS A 29 7.06 7.98 -4.04
C LYS A 29 6.83 7.93 -2.54
N ALA A 30 5.69 8.42 -2.09
CA ALA A 30 5.34 8.41 -0.69
C ALA A 30 4.63 7.13 -0.29
N LEU A 31 4.57 6.17 -1.18
CA LEU A 31 3.95 4.87 -0.94
C LEU A 31 2.49 5.02 -0.51
N GLY A 32 1.81 6.00 -1.07
CA GLY A 32 0.40 6.20 -0.80
C GLY A 32 0.07 7.09 0.37
N VAL A 33 1.07 7.66 1.03
CA VAL A 33 0.81 8.52 2.19
C VAL A 33 0.43 9.90 1.69
N VAL A 34 -0.84 10.22 1.80
CA VAL A 34 -1.38 11.46 1.22
C VAL A 34 -0.74 12.71 1.80
N LYS A 35 -0.53 12.72 3.10
CA LYS A 35 0.03 13.91 3.71
C LYS A 35 1.40 14.24 3.14
N MET A 36 2.27 13.26 3.02
CA MET A 36 3.60 13.48 2.51
C MET A 36 3.58 13.92 1.07
N ALA A 37 2.71 13.31 0.29
CA ALA A 37 2.61 13.66 -1.12
C ALA A 37 2.11 15.08 -1.29
N CYS A 38 1.12 15.48 -0.51
CA CYS A 38 0.58 16.83 -0.60
C CYS A 38 1.63 17.86 -0.23
N GLU A 39 2.42 17.59 0.78
CA GLU A 39 3.46 18.51 1.18
C GLU A 39 4.51 18.64 0.09
N SER A 40 4.82 17.56 -0.55
CA SER A 40 5.82 17.55 -1.59
C SER A 40 5.37 18.36 -2.82
N VAL A 41 4.10 18.32 -3.15
CA VAL A 41 3.58 19.01 -4.31
C VAL A 41 3.12 20.42 -3.97
N GLY A 42 2.82 20.67 -2.72
CA GLY A 42 2.36 22.00 -2.31
C GLY A 42 0.87 22.19 -2.42
N ILE A 43 0.09 21.17 -2.16
CA ILE A 43 -1.36 21.29 -2.17
C ILE A 43 -1.90 20.82 -0.85
N SER A 44 -3.16 21.14 -0.57
CA SER A 44 -3.78 20.67 0.66
C SER A 44 -4.41 19.31 0.41
N ARG A 45 -4.67 18.60 1.50
CA ARG A 45 -5.35 17.31 1.37
C ARG A 45 -6.75 17.50 0.80
N GLN A 46 -7.38 18.61 1.14
CA GLN A 46 -8.71 18.88 0.62
C GLN A 46 -8.70 18.96 -0.90
N THR A 47 -7.65 19.58 -1.46
CA THR A 47 -7.53 19.67 -2.91
C THR A 47 -7.44 18.29 -3.52
N HIS A 48 -6.65 17.42 -2.90
CA HIS A 48 -6.49 16.06 -3.38
C HIS A 48 -7.85 15.34 -3.40
N TYR A 49 -8.60 15.45 -2.30
CA TYR A 49 -9.88 14.76 -2.23
C TYR A 49 -10.92 15.36 -3.16
N ASN A 50 -10.84 16.66 -3.41
CA ASN A 50 -11.73 17.29 -4.38
C ASN A 50 -11.43 16.75 -5.77
N TRP A 51 -10.16 16.61 -6.11
CA TRP A 51 -9.79 16.07 -7.41
C TRP A 51 -10.29 14.64 -7.57
N LEU A 52 -10.24 13.86 -6.51
CA LEU A 52 -10.74 12.49 -6.59
C LEU A 52 -12.23 12.45 -6.90
N LYS A 53 -12.97 13.42 -6.41
CA LYS A 53 -14.39 13.45 -6.70
C LYS A 53 -14.69 14.00 -8.05
N GLU A 54 -13.95 14.98 -8.48
CA GLU A 54 -14.28 15.70 -9.70
C GLU A 54 -13.65 15.20 -10.97
N ASP A 55 -12.53 14.55 -10.86
CA ASP A 55 -11.76 14.15 -12.04
C ASP A 55 -11.65 12.63 -12.12
N PRO A 56 -12.41 11.99 -13.00
CA PRO A 56 -12.34 10.54 -13.12
C PRO A 56 -10.96 10.02 -13.51
N ALA A 57 -10.22 10.80 -14.32
CA ALA A 57 -8.89 10.36 -14.72
C ALA A 57 -7.94 10.35 -13.53
N TYR A 58 -8.07 11.36 -12.67
CA TYR A 58 -7.24 11.42 -11.48
C TYR A 58 -7.60 10.28 -10.53
N LYS A 59 -8.88 10.01 -10.40
CA LYS A 59 -9.32 8.94 -9.54
C LYS A 59 -8.81 7.60 -10.05
N ALA A 60 -8.87 7.39 -11.36
CA ALA A 60 -8.40 6.13 -11.93
C ALA A 60 -6.91 5.95 -11.68
N ALA A 61 -6.15 7.03 -11.83
CA ALA A 61 -4.71 6.95 -11.58
C ALA A 61 -4.43 6.65 -10.13
N CYS A 62 -5.19 7.24 -9.21
CA CYS A 62 -4.99 7.00 -7.80
C CYS A 62 -5.46 5.60 -7.38
N ASP A 63 -6.51 5.10 -8.01
CA ASP A 63 -7.00 3.78 -7.68
C ASP A 63 -5.97 2.71 -8.03
N ASN A 64 -5.09 2.99 -8.94
CA ASN A 64 -4.07 2.04 -9.34
C ASN A 64 -2.86 2.07 -8.40
N LEU A 65 -2.77 3.05 -7.52
CA LEU A 65 -1.63 3.18 -6.65
C LEU A 65 -1.37 2.00 -5.72
N PRO A 66 -2.38 1.37 -5.14
CA PRO A 66 -2.09 0.25 -4.26
C PRO A 66 -1.33 -0.86 -4.96
N GLU A 67 -1.62 -1.10 -6.24
CA GLU A 67 -0.91 -2.12 -6.98
C GLU A 67 0.53 -1.71 -7.19
N VAL A 68 0.76 -0.46 -7.53
CA VAL A 68 2.11 0.05 -7.76
C VAL A 68 2.92 -0.01 -6.48
N VAL A 69 2.31 0.35 -5.36
CA VAL A 69 2.98 0.34 -4.08
C VAL A 69 3.35 -1.09 -3.69
N LEU A 70 2.45 -2.03 -3.93
CA LEU A 70 2.72 -3.42 -3.62
C LEU A 70 3.82 -3.97 -4.49
N ASP A 71 3.82 -3.62 -5.76
CA ASP A 71 4.87 -4.08 -6.66
C ASP A 71 6.23 -3.57 -6.18
N PHE A 72 6.27 -2.32 -5.75
CA PHE A 72 7.51 -1.75 -5.26
C PHE A 72 7.96 -2.49 -4.00
N ALA A 73 7.04 -2.75 -3.08
CA ALA A 73 7.36 -3.43 -1.84
C ALA A 73 7.85 -4.85 -2.11
N GLU A 74 7.20 -5.54 -3.04
CA GLU A 74 7.61 -6.89 -3.38
C GLU A 74 9.00 -6.92 -3.99
N HIS A 75 9.27 -5.97 -4.85
CA HIS A 75 10.58 -5.90 -5.46
C HIS A 75 11.64 -5.68 -4.39
N HIS A 76 11.36 -4.80 -3.44
CA HIS A 76 12.31 -4.52 -2.39
C HIS A 76 12.48 -5.73 -1.46
N LEU A 77 11.39 -6.43 -1.19
CA LEU A 77 11.45 -7.62 -0.38
C LEU A 77 12.35 -8.67 -1.04
N HIS A 78 12.15 -8.89 -2.34
CA HIS A 78 12.96 -9.86 -3.07
C HIS A 78 14.43 -9.47 -3.05
N LYS A 79 14.69 -8.19 -3.14
CA LYS A 79 16.06 -7.72 -3.13
C LYS A 79 16.70 -8.00 -1.78
N LEU A 80 15.96 -7.76 -0.69
CA LEU A 80 16.47 -8.04 0.63
C LEU A 80 16.74 -9.52 0.83
N ILE A 81 15.87 -10.37 0.31
CA ILE A 81 16.05 -11.79 0.43
C ILE A 81 17.32 -12.22 -0.30
N SER A 82 17.55 -11.68 -1.49
CA SER A 82 18.74 -12.04 -2.25
C SER A 82 20.01 -11.56 -1.56
N GLN A 83 19.88 -10.59 -0.69
CA GLN A 83 21.03 -10.09 0.07
C GLN A 83 21.21 -10.86 1.37
N GLY A 84 20.39 -11.85 1.61
CA GLY A 84 20.57 -12.67 2.80
C GLY A 84 19.85 -12.18 4.04
N ASN A 85 18.86 -11.30 3.89
CA ASN A 85 18.17 -10.76 5.04
C ASN A 85 17.26 -11.83 5.65
N PRO A 86 17.49 -12.24 6.88
CA PRO A 86 16.68 -13.31 7.46
C PRO A 86 15.24 -12.90 7.75
N ALA A 87 15.03 -11.66 8.17
CA ALA A 87 13.68 -11.21 8.46
C ALA A 87 12.81 -11.24 7.22
N ALA A 88 13.38 -10.78 6.10
CA ALA A 88 12.64 -10.77 4.84
C ALA A 88 12.33 -12.19 4.37
N THR A 89 13.29 -13.08 4.54
CA THR A 89 13.10 -14.47 4.13
C THR A 89 12.01 -15.13 4.97
N ILE A 90 12.05 -14.90 6.28
CA ILE A 90 11.06 -15.46 7.16
C ILE A 90 9.68 -14.91 6.84
N PHE A 91 9.60 -13.62 6.58
CA PHE A 91 8.33 -13.01 6.22
C PHE A 91 7.72 -13.65 4.97
N LEU A 92 8.56 -13.86 3.95
CA LEU A 92 8.06 -14.46 2.73
C LEU A 92 7.57 -15.87 2.98
N LEU A 93 8.28 -16.64 3.78
CA LEU A 93 7.86 -17.99 4.08
C LEU A 93 6.55 -18.02 4.85
N LYS A 94 6.37 -17.09 5.79
CA LYS A 94 5.14 -17.04 6.56
C LYS A 94 3.95 -16.68 5.71
N THR A 95 4.15 -15.90 4.69
CA THR A 95 3.03 -15.42 3.88
C THR A 95 2.77 -16.30 2.69
N LYS A 96 3.81 -16.60 1.91
CA LYS A 96 3.61 -17.38 0.71
C LYS A 96 3.96 -18.84 0.87
N GLY A 97 4.56 -19.18 1.97
CA GLY A 97 4.95 -20.57 2.19
C GLY A 97 3.94 -21.38 2.97
N LYS A 98 2.77 -20.82 3.26
CA LYS A 98 1.77 -21.55 4.03
C LYS A 98 1.41 -22.89 3.44
N GLY A 99 1.32 -22.96 2.14
CA GLY A 99 0.96 -24.19 1.49
C GLY A 99 1.98 -25.29 1.71
N ARG A 100 3.18 -24.92 2.12
CA ARG A 100 4.24 -25.88 2.35
C ARG A 100 4.49 -26.07 3.84
N GLY A 101 3.59 -25.57 4.69
CA GLY A 101 3.69 -25.78 6.12
C GLY A 101 4.29 -24.68 6.96
N TYR A 102 4.67 -23.57 6.34
CA TYR A 102 5.25 -22.48 7.11
C TYR A 102 4.14 -21.60 7.64
N VAL A 103 3.67 -21.91 8.85
CA VAL A 103 2.62 -21.13 9.45
C VAL A 103 3.01 -20.72 10.85
N GLU A 104 2.39 -19.67 11.34
CA GLU A 104 2.67 -19.17 12.66
C GLU A 104 1.55 -19.52 13.62
N ARG A 105 1.58 -20.67 14.19
CA ARG A 105 0.54 -21.10 15.08
C ARG A 105 0.45 -20.39 16.38
N GLN A 106 1.60 -20.01 16.89
CA GLN A 106 1.66 -19.32 18.11
C GLN A 106 0.85 -18.07 18.12
N GLU A 107 0.93 -17.38 17.03
CA GLU A 107 0.22 -16.15 16.87
C GLU A 107 -1.26 -16.35 17.03
N ILE A 108 -1.76 -17.40 16.48
CA ILE A 108 -3.17 -17.67 16.53
C ILE A 108 -3.62 -17.97 17.94
N GLU A 109 -2.88 -18.74 18.65
CA GLU A 109 -3.23 -19.06 19.99
C GLU A 109 -3.29 -17.84 20.85
N VAL A 110 -2.31 -17.01 20.73
CA VAL A 110 -2.27 -15.81 21.54
C VAL A 110 -3.46 -14.94 21.22
N ALA A 111 -3.75 -14.80 19.98
CA ALA A 111 -4.86 -13.97 19.58
C ALA A 111 -6.17 -14.48 20.14
N GLU A 112 -6.32 -15.73 20.18
CA GLU A 112 -7.52 -16.28 20.70
C GLU A 112 -7.67 -16.17 22.17
N LYS A 113 -6.70 -16.45 22.88
CA LYS A 113 -6.80 -16.44 24.29
C LYS A 113 -6.63 -15.14 24.96
N LYS A 114 -5.54 -14.57 24.80
CA LYS A 114 -5.27 -13.39 25.53
C LYS A 114 -6.16 -12.22 25.40
N PRO A 115 -6.39 -11.73 24.27
CA PRO A 115 -7.15 -10.52 24.16
C PRO A 115 -8.47 -10.58 24.84
N LEU A 116 -9.16 -11.62 24.62
CA LEU A 116 -10.45 -11.77 25.18
C LEU A 116 -10.49 -11.93 26.64
N SER A 117 -9.85 -12.91 27.13
CA SER A 117 -9.91 -13.18 28.52
C SER A 117 -9.35 -12.03 29.32
N TRP A 118 -8.43 -11.33 28.75
CA TRP A 118 -7.83 -10.25 29.42
C TRP A 118 -8.80 -9.15 29.70
N PHE A 119 -9.47 -8.72 28.75
CA PHE A 119 -10.42 -7.68 28.89
C PHE A 119 -11.57 -8.09 29.73
N VAL A 120 -12.12 -9.15 29.46
CA VAL A 120 -13.26 -9.61 30.15
C VAL A 120 -12.99 -9.84 31.61
N SER A 121 -11.90 -10.42 31.91
CA SER A 121 -11.64 -10.73 33.26
C SER A 121 -11.52 -9.45 34.07
N ASP A 122 -11.05 -8.45 33.48
CA ASP A 122 -10.91 -7.25 34.19
C ASP A 122 -12.23 -6.76 34.60
N ASP A 123 -13.13 -6.74 33.70
CA ASP A 123 -14.38 -6.31 33.99
C ASP A 123 -15.01 -7.10 34.96
N SER A 124 -15.11 -8.25 34.67
CA SER A 124 -15.85 -9.02 35.52
C SER A 124 -15.19 -9.20 36.71
N SER A 125 -14.06 -9.26 36.62
CA SER A 125 -13.40 -9.59 37.73
C SER A 125 -13.84 -8.84 38.63
N VAL A 126 -14.09 -8.14 38.20
CA VAL A 126 -14.45 -7.44 38.86
C VAL A 126 -15.27 -8.16 39.34
N SER A 127 -15.49 -8.79 38.86
CA SER A 127 -16.31 -9.48 39.28
C SER A 127 -16.14 -10.33 39.52
#